data_b373e0ae6cfd047ea2b8db71a4343b7b
#
_entry.id   b373e0ae6cfd047ea2b8db71a4343b7b
#
_cell.length_a   1.000
_cell.length_b   1.000
_cell.length_c   1.000
_cell.angle_alpha   90.00
_cell.angle_beta   90.00
_cell.angle_gamma   90.00
#
_symmetry.space_group_name_H-M   'P 1'
#
loop_
_entity.id
_entity.type
_entity.pdbx_description
1 polymer ?
#
loop_
_entity_poly.entity_id
_entity_poly.type
_entity_poly.pdbx_seq_one_letter_code
_entity_poly.pdbx_strand_id
1 'polypeptide(L)'
;LSSVNSTIELIQIQENRGETPGPTTCSSRLVSPPWTFDTQTPEYGPGASMEDFIPSDAPRQGQIPKEYRNASAEELDLRIRAAKHALGERVVILGHFYQRDEVVKYADFVGDSFQLARAATSRPAAEAIVFCGVHFMAETADMLSGPKQSVILPNLAAGCSMADMADIDSVSECWEQLEEVYGTAPDASGRVPVIPVTYMNSSAALKAFCGERGGIVCTSSNAAAVLKWAFERGQRVLFFPDQHLGRNTAKAMGISVDKMPMWDPRKQLGGNTSEALAEAQVILWHGFCSVHKRFSVEQIDAARAQHPGVRVIVHPECPMEVVDAADESGSTDYIAKAVAAAPAGTTFAIGTEINMVQRLASQYPQHTIFCLDPVICPCSTMYRIHPAYLAWVLESFERGEVLNRIAVPSAITVPARVALQRMLDVVPAPVVRVGQ
;
A
#
# COMPACT_ATOMS: atom_id res chain seq x y z
N LEU A 1 -44.50 39.67 2.67
CA LEU A 1 -45.79 38.97 2.76
C LEU A 1 -45.64 37.52 2.26
N SER A 2 -46.05 36.59 3.09
CA SER A 2 -46.24 35.15 3.00
C SER A 2 -45.06 34.26 3.32
N SER A 3 -45.14 33.79 4.52
CA SER A 3 -44.48 32.63 5.18
C SER A 3 -44.59 31.34 4.40
N VAL A 4 -43.49 30.56 4.39
CA VAL A 4 -43.57 29.13 4.18
C VAL A 4 -42.93 28.42 5.39
N ASN A 5 -43.76 27.81 6.19
CA ASN A 5 -43.45 26.87 7.26
C ASN A 5 -42.96 25.57 6.60
N SER A 6 -41.78 25.11 6.94
CA SER A 6 -41.38 23.73 6.73
C SER A 6 -41.29 23.03 8.09
N THR A 7 -42.25 22.19 8.33
CA THR A 7 -42.37 21.30 9.50
C THR A 7 -41.34 20.19 9.37
N ILE A 8 -40.38 20.13 10.30
CA ILE A 8 -39.49 19.00 10.47
C ILE A 8 -40.20 18.00 11.39
N GLU A 9 -40.58 16.85 10.87
CA GLU A 9 -41.04 15.72 11.67
C GLU A 9 -39.86 15.08 12.40
N LEU A 10 -39.88 15.19 13.71
CA LEU A 10 -39.02 14.45 14.63
C LEU A 10 -39.51 13.01 14.73
N ILE A 11 -38.73 12.08 14.22
CA ILE A 11 -38.94 10.65 14.46
C ILE A 11 -38.55 10.36 15.91
N GLN A 12 -39.51 10.06 16.76
CA GLN A 12 -39.29 9.56 18.11
C GLN A 12 -38.70 8.14 18.05
N ILE A 13 -37.44 8.02 18.51
CA ILE A 13 -36.82 6.72 18.79
C ILE A 13 -37.32 6.27 20.16
N GLN A 14 -38.11 5.22 20.21
CA GLN A 14 -38.45 4.54 21.45
C GLN A 14 -37.20 3.90 22.07
N GLU A 15 -36.88 4.33 23.29
CA GLU A 15 -35.90 3.65 24.15
C GLU A 15 -36.43 2.27 24.57
N ASN A 16 -35.83 1.21 24.02
CA ASN A 16 -35.92 -0.12 24.57
C ASN A 16 -34.74 -0.35 25.50
N ARG A 17 -34.96 -0.24 26.81
CA ARG A 17 -34.01 -0.65 27.85
C ARG A 17 -34.07 -2.17 28.00
N GLY A 18 -32.95 -2.82 27.72
CA GLY A 18 -32.77 -4.22 28.15
C GLY A 18 -31.74 -4.94 27.32
N GLU A 19 -30.61 -5.27 27.95
CA GLU A 19 -29.49 -6.12 27.56
C GLU A 19 -28.26 -5.41 27.06
N THR A 20 -27.26 -5.34 27.94
CA THR A 20 -25.86 -5.04 27.61
C THR A 20 -25.35 -6.10 26.65
N PRO A 21 -24.89 -5.75 25.43
CA PRO A 21 -24.21 -6.71 24.58
C PRO A 21 -22.87 -7.07 25.21
N GLY A 22 -22.66 -8.36 25.47
CA GLY A 22 -21.34 -8.90 25.77
C GLY A 22 -20.36 -8.64 24.62
N PRO A 23 -19.05 -8.83 24.84
CA PRO A 23 -18.02 -8.51 23.85
C PRO A 23 -18.29 -9.29 22.56
N THR A 24 -18.59 -8.56 21.50
CA THR A 24 -18.82 -9.13 20.17
C THR A 24 -17.47 -9.65 19.67
N THR A 25 -17.26 -10.94 19.77
CA THR A 25 -16.15 -11.61 19.09
C THR A 25 -16.30 -11.42 17.59
N CYS A 26 -15.36 -10.72 16.98
CA CYS A 26 -15.33 -10.34 15.57
C CYS A 26 -15.09 -11.53 14.61
N SER A 27 -15.38 -12.77 15.03
CA SER A 27 -14.94 -13.97 14.33
C SER A 27 -15.95 -14.67 13.42
N SER A 28 -17.22 -14.25 13.34
CA SER A 28 -18.16 -15.15 12.66
C SER A 28 -19.23 -14.56 11.76
N ARG A 29 -19.24 -13.26 11.47
CA ARG A 29 -20.28 -12.67 10.61
C ARG A 29 -19.82 -11.56 9.67
N LEU A 30 -18.62 -11.64 9.08
CA LEU A 30 -18.40 -11.02 7.78
C LEU A 30 -18.83 -12.01 6.68
N VAL A 31 -20.10 -12.34 6.66
CA VAL A 31 -20.71 -12.72 5.39
C VAL A 31 -20.64 -11.44 4.57
N SER A 32 -19.69 -11.38 3.65
CA SER A 32 -19.68 -10.33 2.63
C SER A 32 -21.10 -10.27 2.08
N PRO A 33 -21.77 -9.11 2.08
CA PRO A 33 -23.03 -9.01 1.36
C PRO A 33 -22.78 -9.54 -0.04
N PRO A 34 -23.71 -10.29 -0.64
CA PRO A 34 -23.53 -10.77 -1.99
C PRO A 34 -23.18 -9.55 -2.83
N TRP A 35 -21.97 -9.55 -3.42
CA TRP A 35 -21.50 -8.48 -4.28
C TRP A 35 -22.48 -8.39 -5.43
N THR A 36 -23.43 -7.49 -5.35
CA THR A 36 -24.18 -7.05 -6.51
C THR A 36 -23.23 -6.15 -7.28
N PHE A 37 -22.49 -6.72 -8.22
CA PHE A 37 -21.81 -5.96 -9.25
C PHE A 37 -22.94 -5.30 -10.07
N ASP A 38 -23.34 -4.11 -9.66
CA ASP A 38 -24.15 -3.27 -10.52
C ASP A 38 -23.25 -2.74 -11.63
N THR A 39 -23.32 -3.40 -12.78
CA THR A 39 -22.56 -3.03 -13.98
C THR A 39 -23.08 -1.77 -14.65
N GLN A 40 -24.11 -1.11 -14.07
CA GLN A 40 -24.77 0.06 -14.65
C GLN A 40 -24.42 1.36 -13.93
N THR A 41 -23.85 1.31 -12.72
CA THR A 41 -23.38 2.51 -12.04
C THR A 41 -21.87 2.69 -12.23
N PRO A 42 -21.41 3.84 -12.72
CA PRO A 42 -19.97 4.14 -12.75
C PRO A 42 -19.44 4.10 -11.31
N GLU A 43 -18.41 3.32 -11.04
CA GLU A 43 -17.77 3.21 -9.71
C GLU A 43 -17.13 4.53 -9.22
N TYR A 44 -17.17 5.60 -10.01
CA TYR A 44 -16.54 6.89 -9.73
C TYR A 44 -17.51 8.03 -9.98
N GLY A 45 -17.97 8.66 -8.93
CA GLY A 45 -18.67 9.93 -8.84
C GLY A 45 -19.83 10.22 -9.84
N PRO A 46 -20.81 11.04 -9.48
CA PRO A 46 -21.92 11.35 -10.35
C PRO A 46 -21.44 12.09 -11.59
N GLY A 47 -21.56 11.47 -12.77
CA GLY A 47 -21.44 12.12 -14.08
C GLY A 47 -20.12 11.94 -14.83
N ALA A 48 -19.10 11.29 -14.26
CA ALA A 48 -17.90 10.94 -15.01
C ALA A 48 -17.96 9.47 -15.47
N SER A 49 -17.88 9.23 -16.77
CA SER A 49 -17.63 7.87 -17.26
C SER A 49 -16.15 7.56 -17.06
N MET A 50 -15.82 6.32 -16.69
CA MET A 50 -14.42 5.84 -16.66
C MET A 50 -13.72 6.06 -18.01
N GLU A 51 -14.48 6.15 -19.10
CA GLU A 51 -13.98 6.36 -20.46
C GLU A 51 -13.33 7.73 -20.64
N ASP A 52 -13.73 8.73 -19.84
CA ASP A 52 -13.19 10.10 -19.91
C ASP A 52 -11.81 10.24 -19.25
N PHE A 53 -11.43 9.28 -18.39
CA PHE A 53 -10.19 9.35 -17.59
C PHE A 53 -9.17 8.24 -17.91
N ILE A 54 -9.55 7.22 -18.69
CA ILE A 54 -8.67 6.12 -19.06
C ILE A 54 -8.25 6.30 -20.51
N PRO A 55 -6.94 6.34 -20.83
CA PRO A 55 -6.47 6.31 -22.21
C PRO A 55 -7.13 5.18 -22.99
N SER A 56 -7.47 5.42 -24.24
CA SER A 56 -8.21 4.47 -25.08
C SER A 56 -7.50 3.12 -25.27
N ASP A 57 -6.20 3.10 -25.05
CA ASP A 57 -5.29 1.94 -25.13
C ASP A 57 -5.00 1.30 -23.77
N ALA A 58 -5.50 1.88 -22.64
CA ALA A 58 -5.30 1.31 -21.33
C ALA A 58 -6.03 -0.03 -21.16
N PRO A 59 -5.42 -1.03 -20.49
CA PRO A 59 -6.06 -2.30 -20.18
C PRO A 59 -7.33 -2.08 -19.34
N ARG A 60 -8.45 -2.62 -19.79
CA ARG A 60 -9.73 -2.51 -19.08
C ARG A 60 -10.10 -3.83 -18.43
N GLN A 61 -10.67 -3.77 -17.22
CA GLN A 61 -11.21 -4.94 -16.55
C GLN A 61 -12.37 -5.51 -17.36
N GLY A 62 -12.22 -6.75 -17.83
CA GLY A 62 -13.30 -7.49 -18.46
C GLY A 62 -14.40 -7.86 -17.46
N GLN A 63 -15.63 -8.01 -17.95
CA GLN A 63 -16.71 -8.53 -17.08
C GLN A 63 -16.40 -9.96 -16.68
N ILE A 64 -16.41 -10.22 -15.37
CA ILE A 64 -16.25 -11.57 -14.86
C ILE A 64 -17.46 -12.43 -15.26
N PRO A 65 -17.26 -13.63 -15.85
CA PRO A 65 -18.35 -14.51 -16.25
C PRO A 65 -19.22 -14.92 -15.06
N LYS A 66 -20.52 -15.13 -15.34
CA LYS A 66 -21.53 -15.43 -14.29
C LYS A 66 -21.19 -16.68 -13.47
N GLU A 67 -20.56 -17.67 -14.08
CA GLU A 67 -20.14 -18.93 -13.45
C GLU A 67 -19.09 -18.72 -12.34
N TYR A 68 -18.27 -17.68 -12.42
CA TYR A 68 -17.34 -17.31 -11.34
C TYR A 68 -18.01 -16.39 -10.33
N ARG A 69 -18.78 -15.42 -10.82
CA ARG A 69 -19.42 -14.43 -9.98
C ARG A 69 -20.44 -15.02 -9.02
N ASN A 70 -21.18 -16.05 -9.48
CA ASN A 70 -22.26 -16.69 -8.74
C ASN A 70 -21.82 -17.98 -8.01
N ALA A 71 -20.55 -18.39 -8.18
CA ALA A 71 -20.02 -19.58 -7.52
C ALA A 71 -19.94 -19.40 -6.00
N SER A 72 -20.18 -20.50 -5.26
CA SER A 72 -20.02 -20.49 -3.81
C SER A 72 -18.52 -20.43 -3.42
N ALA A 73 -18.24 -20.12 -2.15
CA ALA A 73 -16.87 -20.09 -1.64
C ALA A 73 -16.20 -21.46 -1.76
N GLU A 74 -16.94 -22.54 -1.51
CA GLU A 74 -16.48 -23.92 -1.62
C GLU A 74 -16.17 -24.29 -3.07
N GLU A 75 -17.04 -23.90 -4.01
CA GLU A 75 -16.83 -24.13 -5.44
C GLU A 75 -15.59 -23.35 -5.93
N LEU A 76 -15.42 -22.10 -5.55
CA LEU A 76 -14.25 -21.32 -5.91
C LEU A 76 -12.96 -21.93 -5.31
N ASP A 77 -13.00 -22.43 -4.07
CA ASP A 77 -11.86 -23.11 -3.46
C ASP A 77 -11.44 -24.34 -4.26
N LEU A 78 -12.38 -25.19 -4.65
CA LEU A 78 -12.11 -26.37 -5.47
C LEU A 78 -11.53 -25.99 -6.84
N ARG A 79 -12.10 -24.99 -7.51
CA ARG A 79 -11.66 -24.54 -8.83
C ARG A 79 -10.25 -23.96 -8.78
N ILE A 80 -9.95 -23.08 -7.81
CA ILE A 80 -8.62 -22.47 -7.66
C ILE A 80 -7.58 -23.56 -7.37
N ARG A 81 -7.87 -24.51 -6.48
CA ARG A 81 -6.94 -25.62 -6.19
C ARG A 81 -6.71 -26.52 -7.41
N ALA A 82 -7.76 -26.84 -8.15
CA ALA A 82 -7.66 -27.64 -9.36
C ALA A 82 -6.79 -26.95 -10.43
N ALA A 83 -7.08 -25.69 -10.73
CA ALA A 83 -6.32 -24.91 -11.70
C ALA A 83 -4.85 -24.72 -11.25
N LYS A 84 -4.60 -24.41 -9.97
CA LYS A 84 -3.24 -24.31 -9.44
C LYS A 84 -2.47 -25.64 -9.55
N HIS A 85 -3.13 -26.75 -9.26
CA HIS A 85 -2.52 -28.08 -9.40
C HIS A 85 -2.19 -28.43 -10.87
N ALA A 86 -3.12 -28.12 -11.79
CA ALA A 86 -2.92 -28.37 -13.22
C ALA A 86 -1.80 -27.49 -13.81
N LEU A 87 -1.68 -26.25 -13.35
CA LEU A 87 -0.64 -25.33 -13.80
C LEU A 87 0.73 -25.65 -13.19
N GLY A 88 0.79 -26.19 -11.98
CA GLY A 88 2.03 -26.54 -11.30
C GLY A 88 3.05 -25.41 -11.27
N GLU A 89 4.28 -25.67 -11.70
CA GLU A 89 5.38 -24.70 -11.73
C GLU A 89 5.28 -23.65 -12.85
N ARG A 90 4.32 -23.78 -13.76
CA ARG A 90 4.08 -22.81 -14.83
C ARG A 90 3.59 -21.47 -14.29
N VAL A 91 2.97 -21.47 -13.11
CA VAL A 91 2.45 -20.27 -12.45
C VAL A 91 3.05 -20.11 -11.05
N VAL A 92 3.33 -18.86 -10.65
CA VAL A 92 3.63 -18.50 -9.28
C VAL A 92 2.63 -17.46 -8.81
N ILE A 93 2.04 -17.66 -7.63
CA ILE A 93 1.06 -16.76 -7.02
C ILE A 93 1.76 -15.98 -5.90
N LEU A 94 1.81 -14.65 -6.03
CA LEU A 94 2.36 -13.75 -5.03
C LEU A 94 1.20 -13.07 -4.27
N GLY A 95 1.21 -13.11 -2.95
CA GLY A 95 0.17 -12.53 -2.09
C GLY A 95 0.73 -11.49 -1.12
N HIS A 96 0.18 -10.28 -1.15
CA HIS A 96 0.56 -9.25 -0.17
C HIS A 96 -0.06 -9.56 1.21
N PHE A 97 0.61 -9.14 2.30
CA PHE A 97 0.11 -9.29 3.68
C PHE A 97 -1.30 -8.72 3.90
N TYR A 98 -1.71 -7.70 3.14
CA TYR A 98 -3.04 -7.08 3.25
C TYR A 98 -4.14 -7.80 2.47
N GLN A 99 -3.82 -8.89 1.78
CA GLN A 99 -4.84 -9.69 1.12
C GLN A 99 -5.68 -10.45 2.13
N ARG A 100 -6.96 -10.67 1.78
CA ARG A 100 -7.89 -11.51 2.52
C ARG A 100 -7.41 -12.97 2.57
N ASP A 101 -7.74 -13.69 3.61
CA ASP A 101 -7.29 -15.07 3.82
C ASP A 101 -7.80 -16.01 2.72
N GLU A 102 -9.00 -15.76 2.18
CA GLU A 102 -9.59 -16.53 1.09
C GLU A 102 -8.80 -16.44 -0.22
N VAL A 103 -7.90 -15.48 -0.35
CA VAL A 103 -7.01 -15.30 -1.49
C VAL A 103 -5.58 -15.72 -1.14
N VAL A 104 -5.05 -15.21 -0.03
CA VAL A 104 -3.64 -15.40 0.31
C VAL A 104 -3.29 -16.85 0.61
N LYS A 105 -4.27 -17.68 1.03
CA LYS A 105 -4.08 -19.12 1.27
C LYS A 105 -3.62 -19.90 0.04
N TYR A 106 -3.75 -19.34 -1.17
CA TYR A 106 -3.28 -19.96 -2.41
C TYR A 106 -1.92 -19.43 -2.87
N ALA A 107 -1.40 -18.37 -2.22
CA ALA A 107 -0.12 -17.78 -2.60
C ALA A 107 1.05 -18.75 -2.35
N ASP A 108 2.03 -18.75 -3.25
CA ASP A 108 3.30 -19.46 -3.09
C ASP A 108 4.28 -18.66 -2.24
N PHE A 109 4.15 -17.33 -2.27
CA PHE A 109 4.89 -16.40 -1.43
C PHE A 109 3.94 -15.36 -0.86
N VAL A 110 4.04 -15.15 0.45
CA VAL A 110 3.32 -14.09 1.17
C VAL A 110 4.35 -13.15 1.77
N GLY A 111 4.18 -11.85 1.54
CA GLY A 111 5.16 -10.89 2.04
C GLY A 111 4.72 -9.44 1.89
N ASP A 112 5.64 -8.54 2.27
CA ASP A 112 5.55 -7.12 1.98
C ASP A 112 6.00 -6.81 0.53
N SER A 113 5.89 -5.54 0.13
CA SER A 113 6.25 -5.12 -1.23
C SER A 113 7.71 -5.42 -1.59
N PHE A 114 8.65 -5.34 -0.62
CA PHE A 114 10.07 -5.64 -0.87
C PHE A 114 10.30 -7.14 -1.08
N GLN A 115 9.72 -7.98 -0.22
CA GLN A 115 9.82 -9.43 -0.33
C GLN A 115 9.19 -9.95 -1.63
N LEU A 116 8.00 -9.40 -2.00
CA LEU A 116 7.32 -9.81 -3.23
C LEU A 116 8.05 -9.34 -4.49
N ALA A 117 8.69 -8.16 -4.47
CA ALA A 117 9.58 -7.73 -5.56
C ALA A 117 10.74 -8.71 -5.78
N ARG A 118 11.35 -9.20 -4.69
CA ARG A 118 12.38 -10.24 -4.76
C ARG A 118 11.82 -11.60 -5.20
N ALA A 119 10.64 -11.97 -4.69
CA ALA A 119 9.99 -13.22 -5.06
C ALA A 119 9.64 -13.28 -6.56
N ALA A 120 9.26 -12.16 -7.17
CA ALA A 120 8.99 -12.07 -8.61
C ALA A 120 10.18 -12.50 -9.47
N THR A 121 11.42 -12.30 -9.00
CA THR A 121 12.64 -12.72 -9.70
C THR A 121 13.09 -14.16 -9.38
N SER A 122 12.49 -14.80 -8.38
CA SER A 122 12.94 -16.09 -7.83
C SER A 122 12.52 -17.32 -8.64
N ARG A 123 11.53 -17.15 -9.54
CA ARG A 123 10.97 -18.24 -10.35
C ARG A 123 11.04 -17.93 -11.85
N PRO A 124 12.24 -17.82 -12.45
CA PRO A 124 12.40 -17.39 -13.84
C PRO A 124 11.84 -18.41 -14.86
N ALA A 125 11.60 -19.66 -14.45
CA ALA A 125 11.01 -20.70 -15.28
C ALA A 125 9.47 -20.63 -15.34
N ALA A 126 8.82 -19.93 -14.41
CA ALA A 126 7.36 -19.76 -14.46
C ALA A 126 6.94 -18.94 -15.68
N GLU A 127 5.87 -19.35 -16.35
CA GLU A 127 5.30 -18.66 -17.51
C GLU A 127 4.48 -17.44 -17.09
N ALA A 128 3.87 -17.50 -15.90
CA ALA A 128 3.09 -16.41 -15.35
C ALA A 128 3.32 -16.17 -13.86
N ILE A 129 3.21 -14.90 -13.47
CA ILE A 129 3.16 -14.43 -12.09
C ILE A 129 1.75 -13.87 -11.86
N VAL A 130 0.95 -14.53 -11.02
CA VAL A 130 -0.36 -14.00 -10.60
C VAL A 130 -0.13 -13.18 -9.33
N PHE A 131 -0.32 -11.87 -9.42
CA PHE A 131 -0.03 -10.95 -8.34
C PHE A 131 -1.30 -10.58 -7.56
N CYS A 132 -1.52 -11.22 -6.41
CA CYS A 132 -2.59 -10.87 -5.49
C CYS A 132 -2.17 -9.69 -4.60
N GLY A 133 -2.27 -8.50 -5.15
CA GLY A 133 -1.91 -7.21 -4.57
C GLY A 133 -2.62 -6.08 -5.29
N VAL A 134 -1.93 -4.97 -5.52
CA VAL A 134 -2.45 -3.82 -6.26
C VAL A 134 -1.57 -3.48 -7.46
N HIS A 135 -2.08 -2.62 -8.34
CA HIS A 135 -1.54 -2.34 -9.67
C HIS A 135 -0.04 -2.03 -9.67
N PHE A 136 0.42 -1.09 -8.85
CA PHE A 136 1.84 -0.70 -8.80
C PHE A 136 2.78 -1.85 -8.39
N MET A 137 2.29 -2.81 -7.61
CA MET A 137 3.05 -4.01 -7.24
C MET A 137 3.18 -4.96 -8.42
N ALA A 138 2.08 -5.13 -9.18
CA ALA A 138 2.09 -5.94 -10.40
C ALA A 138 2.97 -5.29 -11.49
N GLU A 139 2.95 -3.96 -11.65
CA GLU A 139 3.91 -3.25 -12.51
C GLU A 139 5.35 -3.51 -12.09
N THR A 140 5.62 -3.47 -10.78
CA THR A 140 6.97 -3.77 -10.27
C THR A 140 7.39 -5.20 -10.57
N ALA A 141 6.49 -6.16 -10.43
CA ALA A 141 6.75 -7.55 -10.79
C ALA A 141 7.01 -7.70 -12.29
N ASP A 142 6.24 -7.01 -13.15
CA ASP A 142 6.44 -7.01 -14.60
C ASP A 142 7.79 -6.42 -14.99
N MET A 143 8.14 -5.28 -14.43
CA MET A 143 9.44 -4.66 -14.66
C MET A 143 10.63 -5.52 -14.22
N LEU A 144 10.50 -6.32 -13.18
CA LEU A 144 11.57 -7.18 -12.64
C LEU A 144 11.58 -8.59 -13.23
N SER A 145 10.46 -9.06 -13.77
CA SER A 145 10.32 -10.40 -14.33
C SER A 145 11.10 -10.58 -15.65
N GLY A 146 11.22 -11.83 -16.07
CA GLY A 146 11.84 -12.19 -17.34
C GLY A 146 10.94 -11.86 -18.54
N PRO A 147 11.49 -11.67 -19.73
CA PRO A 147 10.72 -11.22 -20.92
C PRO A 147 9.70 -12.23 -21.41
N LYS A 148 9.77 -13.47 -20.95
CA LYS A 148 8.82 -14.54 -21.31
C LYS A 148 7.71 -14.74 -20.27
N GLN A 149 7.80 -14.06 -19.15
CA GLN A 149 6.81 -14.15 -18.07
C GLN A 149 5.68 -13.15 -18.28
N SER A 150 4.46 -13.57 -18.03
CA SER A 150 3.30 -12.68 -18.01
C SER A 150 2.91 -12.37 -16.55
N VAL A 151 2.81 -11.10 -16.21
CA VAL A 151 2.27 -10.71 -14.89
C VAL A 151 0.78 -10.46 -15.02
N ILE A 152 0.01 -11.12 -14.17
CA ILE A 152 -1.46 -11.08 -14.17
C ILE A 152 -1.92 -10.49 -12.85
N LEU A 153 -2.71 -9.41 -12.91
CA LEU A 153 -3.42 -8.85 -11.77
C LEU A 153 -4.86 -9.35 -11.81
N PRO A 154 -5.33 -10.18 -10.86
CA PRO A 154 -6.65 -10.82 -10.97
C PRO A 154 -7.80 -9.84 -11.20
N ASN A 155 -7.71 -8.61 -10.63
CA ASN A 155 -8.66 -7.53 -10.88
C ASN A 155 -7.90 -6.24 -11.20
N LEU A 156 -8.00 -5.72 -12.41
CA LEU A 156 -7.29 -4.49 -12.85
C LEU A 156 -7.74 -3.23 -12.09
N ALA A 157 -8.93 -3.24 -11.48
CA ALA A 157 -9.42 -2.14 -10.66
C ALA A 157 -8.78 -2.10 -9.24
N ALA A 158 -7.89 -3.06 -8.92
CA ALA A 158 -7.13 -3.04 -7.66
C ALA A 158 -5.99 -2.02 -7.74
N GLY A 159 -6.29 -0.73 -7.65
CA GLY A 159 -5.37 0.40 -7.61
C GLY A 159 -4.84 0.73 -6.22
N CYS A 160 -4.31 1.94 -6.05
CA CYS A 160 -3.89 2.46 -4.75
C CYS A 160 -4.06 3.98 -4.73
N SER A 161 -5.00 4.47 -3.91
CA SER A 161 -5.28 5.91 -3.82
C SER A 161 -4.07 6.75 -3.38
N MET A 162 -3.15 6.20 -2.59
CA MET A 162 -1.92 6.89 -2.23
C MET A 162 -0.97 7.00 -3.43
N ALA A 163 -0.84 5.93 -4.22
CA ALA A 163 -0.03 5.97 -5.44
C ALA A 163 -0.55 7.02 -6.43
N ASP A 164 -1.87 7.19 -6.49
CA ASP A 164 -2.54 8.15 -7.37
C ASP A 164 -2.45 9.61 -6.87
N MET A 165 -1.96 9.85 -5.62
CA MET A 165 -1.73 11.21 -5.09
C MET A 165 -0.45 11.84 -5.63
N ALA A 166 0.40 11.10 -6.34
CA ALA A 166 1.54 11.62 -7.07
C ALA A 166 1.50 11.07 -8.50
N ASP A 167 1.26 11.94 -9.46
CA ASP A 167 1.33 11.63 -10.88
C ASP A 167 2.64 12.18 -11.48
N ILE A 168 2.99 11.69 -12.67
CA ILE A 168 4.27 12.02 -13.30
C ILE A 168 4.36 13.50 -13.70
N ASP A 169 3.26 14.11 -14.11
CA ASP A 169 3.24 15.50 -14.56
C ASP A 169 3.45 16.44 -13.37
N SER A 170 2.69 16.23 -12.27
CA SER A 170 2.84 16.99 -11.03
C SER A 170 4.22 16.85 -10.39
N VAL A 171 4.82 15.64 -10.43
CA VAL A 171 6.17 15.41 -9.89
C VAL A 171 7.23 16.05 -10.79
N SER A 172 7.04 16.05 -12.11
CA SER A 172 7.93 16.72 -13.05
C SER A 172 7.89 18.24 -12.87
N GLU A 173 6.71 18.82 -12.71
CA GLU A 173 6.57 20.24 -12.41
C GLU A 173 7.23 20.63 -11.06
N CYS A 174 7.02 19.81 -10.03
CA CYS A 174 7.72 19.98 -8.75
C CYS A 174 9.25 19.98 -8.95
N TRP A 175 9.74 19.05 -9.72
CA TRP A 175 11.17 18.90 -9.98
C TRP A 175 11.75 20.13 -10.68
N GLU A 176 11.08 20.64 -11.71
CA GLU A 176 11.50 21.88 -12.43
C GLU A 176 11.57 23.06 -11.46
N GLN A 177 10.54 23.25 -10.61
CA GLN A 177 10.56 24.33 -9.60
C GLN A 177 11.70 24.14 -8.58
N LEU A 178 12.04 22.91 -8.18
CA LEU A 178 13.17 22.65 -7.29
C LEU A 178 14.51 22.90 -7.98
N GLU A 179 14.65 22.61 -9.28
CA GLU A 179 15.85 22.95 -10.07
C GLU A 179 16.01 24.48 -10.21
N GLU A 180 14.91 25.24 -10.32
CA GLU A 180 14.98 26.70 -10.29
C GLU A 180 15.46 27.24 -8.93
N VAL A 181 15.05 26.63 -7.82
CA VAL A 181 15.43 27.04 -6.46
C VAL A 181 16.86 26.65 -6.12
N TYR A 182 17.29 25.43 -6.45
CA TYR A 182 18.56 24.88 -5.98
C TYR A 182 19.65 24.83 -7.04
N GLY A 183 19.30 25.03 -8.32
CA GLY A 183 20.15 24.72 -9.44
C GLY A 183 20.33 23.24 -9.65
N THR A 184 21.18 22.87 -10.62
CA THR A 184 21.44 21.47 -10.99
C THR A 184 22.90 21.04 -10.71
N ALA A 185 23.78 21.98 -10.38
CA ALA A 185 25.20 21.71 -10.21
C ALA A 185 25.49 21.00 -8.87
N PRO A 186 26.29 19.93 -8.87
CA PRO A 186 26.75 19.30 -7.64
C PRO A 186 27.59 20.25 -6.77
N ASP A 187 27.60 20.00 -5.47
CA ASP A 187 28.48 20.69 -4.53
C ASP A 187 29.96 20.24 -4.67
N ALA A 188 30.85 20.83 -3.88
CA ALA A 188 32.25 20.52 -3.88
C ALA A 188 32.59 19.06 -3.53
N SER A 189 31.66 18.35 -2.89
CA SER A 189 31.78 16.92 -2.58
C SER A 189 31.17 16.02 -3.66
N GLY A 190 30.62 16.58 -4.72
CA GLY A 190 29.94 15.86 -5.81
C GLY A 190 28.51 15.47 -5.55
N ARG A 191 27.89 15.95 -4.45
CA ARG A 191 26.47 15.69 -4.15
C ARG A 191 25.58 16.61 -4.95
N VAL A 192 24.60 16.03 -5.64
CA VAL A 192 23.60 16.80 -6.39
C VAL A 192 22.65 17.55 -5.44
N PRO A 193 21.98 18.63 -5.88
CA PRO A 193 21.11 19.42 -5.03
C PRO A 193 19.97 18.61 -4.41
N VAL A 194 19.31 17.73 -5.20
CA VAL A 194 18.14 16.92 -4.76
C VAL A 194 18.25 15.51 -5.33
N ILE A 195 17.91 14.51 -4.52
CA ILE A 195 17.70 13.11 -4.95
C ILE A 195 16.20 12.79 -4.86
N PRO A 196 15.55 12.33 -5.94
CA PRO A 196 14.18 11.85 -5.87
C PRO A 196 14.15 10.44 -5.28
N VAL A 197 13.33 10.26 -4.25
CA VAL A 197 13.06 8.96 -3.61
C VAL A 197 11.57 8.68 -3.71
N THR A 198 11.21 7.64 -4.46
CA THR A 198 9.82 7.22 -4.52
C THR A 198 9.56 6.01 -3.63
N TYR A 199 8.48 6.07 -2.88
CA TYR A 199 7.97 4.89 -2.20
C TYR A 199 7.48 3.88 -3.25
N MET A 200 7.60 2.59 -2.97
CA MET A 200 7.14 1.50 -3.83
C MET A 200 5.69 1.70 -4.32
N ASN A 201 4.86 2.32 -3.46
CA ASN A 201 3.47 2.65 -3.72
C ASN A 201 3.37 3.88 -4.65
N SER A 202 3.82 3.71 -5.87
CA SER A 202 3.84 4.71 -6.94
C SER A 202 3.78 4.02 -8.31
N SER A 203 3.43 4.75 -9.36
CA SER A 203 3.37 4.23 -10.73
C SER A 203 4.75 3.82 -11.26
N ALA A 204 4.78 3.00 -12.30
CA ALA A 204 6.00 2.67 -13.03
C ALA A 204 6.71 3.91 -13.58
N ALA A 205 5.93 4.92 -14.05
CA ALA A 205 6.47 6.18 -14.56
C ALA A 205 7.26 6.95 -13.50
N LEU A 206 6.80 6.98 -12.25
CA LEU A 206 7.52 7.63 -11.16
C LEU A 206 8.79 6.88 -10.75
N LYS A 207 8.80 5.57 -10.86
CA LYS A 207 10.01 4.76 -10.66
C LYS A 207 11.03 5.03 -11.78
N ALA A 208 10.56 5.18 -13.02
CA ALA A 208 11.40 5.58 -14.15
C ALA A 208 11.99 6.98 -13.95
N PHE A 209 11.17 7.94 -13.55
CA PHE A 209 11.58 9.29 -13.20
C PHE A 209 12.76 9.29 -12.19
N CYS A 210 12.64 8.49 -11.13
CA CYS A 210 13.73 8.33 -10.16
C CYS A 210 14.98 7.71 -10.81
N GLY A 211 14.81 6.69 -11.65
CA GLY A 211 15.92 6.02 -12.32
C GLY A 211 16.74 6.94 -13.19
N GLU A 212 16.08 7.78 -13.98
CA GLU A 212 16.66 8.77 -14.88
C GLU A 212 17.42 9.88 -14.15
N ARG A 213 16.93 10.28 -12.97
CA ARG A 213 17.46 11.40 -12.18
C ARG A 213 18.36 10.98 -11.03
N GLY A 214 18.98 9.80 -11.13
CA GLY A 214 19.90 9.33 -10.09
C GLY A 214 19.24 8.91 -8.77
N GLY A 215 17.88 8.88 -8.73
CA GLY A 215 17.09 8.52 -7.58
C GLY A 215 16.92 7.03 -7.35
N ILE A 216 16.03 6.66 -6.43
CA ILE A 216 15.86 5.30 -5.93
C ILE A 216 14.41 5.05 -5.50
N VAL A 217 14.00 3.79 -5.51
CA VAL A 217 12.74 3.33 -4.88
C VAL A 217 13.02 2.95 -3.43
N CYS A 218 12.05 3.16 -2.52
CA CYS A 218 12.10 2.60 -1.18
C CYS A 218 10.84 1.77 -0.87
N THR A 219 10.92 0.99 0.19
CA THR A 219 9.78 0.34 0.85
C THR A 219 9.78 0.72 2.33
N SER A 220 8.69 0.45 3.06
CA SER A 220 8.68 0.66 4.51
C SER A 220 9.75 -0.16 5.25
N SER A 221 10.22 -1.26 4.65
CA SER A 221 11.25 -2.13 5.23
C SER A 221 12.66 -1.55 5.11
N ASN A 222 12.94 -0.69 4.13
CA ASN A 222 14.30 -0.18 3.88
C ASN A 222 14.39 1.35 3.77
N ALA A 223 13.33 2.08 4.09
CA ALA A 223 13.27 3.54 3.93
C ALA A 223 14.44 4.27 4.60
N ALA A 224 14.82 3.89 5.83
CA ALA A 224 15.95 4.50 6.52
C ALA A 224 17.28 4.27 5.80
N ALA A 225 17.54 3.06 5.32
CA ALA A 225 18.74 2.75 4.55
C ALA A 225 18.76 3.48 3.20
N VAL A 226 17.62 3.63 2.56
CA VAL A 226 17.46 4.38 1.31
C VAL A 226 17.68 5.88 1.53
N LEU A 227 17.12 6.48 2.58
CA LEU A 227 17.37 7.88 2.90
C LEU A 227 18.87 8.13 3.18
N LYS A 228 19.52 7.23 3.92
CA LYS A 228 20.98 7.30 4.11
C LYS A 228 21.71 7.27 2.78
N TRP A 229 21.38 6.30 1.89
CA TRP A 229 21.95 6.18 0.54
C TRP A 229 21.74 7.47 -0.27
N ALA A 230 20.56 8.10 -0.16
CA ALA A 230 20.25 9.35 -0.87
C ALA A 230 21.08 10.53 -0.35
N PHE A 231 21.25 10.68 0.97
CA PHE A 231 22.05 11.75 1.58
C PHE A 231 23.55 11.61 1.32
N GLU A 232 24.05 10.41 1.04
CA GLU A 232 25.42 10.22 0.58
C GLU A 232 25.67 10.80 -0.84
N ARG A 233 24.61 11.00 -1.63
CA ARG A 233 24.64 11.40 -3.05
C ARG A 233 24.01 12.76 -3.32
N GLY A 234 23.14 13.21 -2.47
CA GLY A 234 22.41 14.48 -2.58
C GLY A 234 22.44 15.28 -1.30
N GLN A 235 22.21 16.57 -1.45
CA GLN A 235 22.12 17.50 -0.33
C GLN A 235 20.74 17.42 0.32
N ARG A 236 19.70 17.12 -0.48
CA ARG A 236 18.29 17.05 -0.10
C ARG A 236 17.62 15.84 -0.74
N VAL A 237 16.48 15.47 -0.20
CA VAL A 237 15.62 14.41 -0.74
C VAL A 237 14.25 14.96 -1.06
N LEU A 238 13.73 14.69 -2.27
CA LEU A 238 12.30 14.78 -2.57
C LEU A 238 11.68 13.40 -2.34
N PHE A 239 10.83 13.26 -1.33
CA PHE A 239 10.20 11.99 -0.94
C PHE A 239 8.72 11.97 -1.29
N PHE A 240 8.30 11.04 -2.12
CA PHE A 240 6.91 10.89 -2.56
C PHE A 240 6.49 9.42 -2.70
N PRO A 241 5.18 9.08 -2.71
CA PRO A 241 4.05 9.96 -2.46
C PRO A 241 3.67 10.11 -0.97
N ASP A 242 4.14 9.25 -0.06
CA ASP A 242 3.69 9.20 1.35
C ASP A 242 4.48 10.13 2.27
N GLN A 243 3.80 11.16 2.79
CA GLN A 243 4.39 12.12 3.72
C GLN A 243 4.78 11.50 5.06
N HIS A 244 3.99 10.56 5.56
CA HIS A 244 4.17 10.00 6.90
C HIS A 244 5.37 9.06 6.95
N LEU A 245 5.49 8.14 5.99
CA LEU A 245 6.67 7.28 5.89
C LEU A 245 7.95 8.10 5.78
N GLY A 246 7.97 9.11 4.91
CA GLY A 246 9.12 10.00 4.73
C GLY A 246 9.47 10.75 6.02
N ARG A 247 8.48 11.38 6.65
CA ARG A 247 8.64 12.15 7.89
C ARG A 247 9.10 11.29 9.05
N ASN A 248 8.39 10.20 9.31
CA ASN A 248 8.68 9.33 10.45
C ASN A 248 10.07 8.68 10.33
N THR A 249 10.44 8.28 9.11
CA THR A 249 11.77 7.73 8.84
C THR A 249 12.87 8.78 9.04
N ALA A 250 12.71 9.97 8.45
CA ALA A 250 13.70 11.04 8.56
C ALA A 250 13.84 11.55 10.00
N LYS A 251 12.72 11.67 10.74
CA LYS A 251 12.71 12.01 12.17
C LYS A 251 13.46 10.99 13.00
N ALA A 252 13.24 9.69 12.76
CA ALA A 252 13.97 8.63 13.44
C ALA A 252 15.49 8.64 13.15
N MET A 253 15.89 9.23 12.01
CA MET A 253 17.30 9.47 11.66
C MET A 253 17.88 10.77 12.28
N GLY A 254 17.09 11.50 13.06
CA GLY A 254 17.51 12.73 13.74
C GLY A 254 17.32 14.02 12.94
N ILE A 255 16.63 13.96 11.80
CA ILE A 255 16.29 15.17 11.02
C ILE A 255 15.12 15.87 11.71
N SER A 256 15.26 17.19 11.95
CA SER A 256 14.22 18.00 12.59
C SER A 256 13.03 18.23 11.66
N VAL A 257 11.81 18.24 12.20
CA VAL A 257 10.56 18.33 11.43
C VAL A 257 10.45 19.67 10.68
N ASP A 258 11.01 20.76 11.23
CA ASP A 258 11.10 22.05 10.56
C ASP A 258 11.91 22.04 9.26
N LYS A 259 12.78 21.03 9.07
CA LYS A 259 13.54 20.79 7.82
C LYS A 259 12.86 19.82 6.85
N MET A 260 11.58 19.55 7.08
CA MET A 260 10.77 18.65 6.27
C MET A 260 9.52 19.36 5.72
N PRO A 261 9.67 20.41 4.89
CA PRO A 261 8.51 21.11 4.32
C PRO A 261 7.65 20.16 3.49
N MET A 262 6.32 20.42 3.53
CA MET A 262 5.34 19.69 2.74
C MET A 262 5.20 20.34 1.36
N TRP A 263 5.19 19.52 0.32
CA TRP A 263 4.90 19.95 -1.05
C TRP A 263 3.46 19.63 -1.43
N ASP A 264 2.61 20.65 -1.57
CA ASP A 264 1.27 20.55 -2.14
C ASP A 264 1.35 20.82 -3.65
N PRO A 265 1.17 19.82 -4.54
CA PRO A 265 1.34 19.99 -5.99
C PRO A 265 0.37 20.99 -6.62
N ARG A 266 -0.67 21.40 -5.91
CA ARG A 266 -1.65 22.41 -6.37
C ARG A 266 -1.21 23.86 -6.13
N LYS A 267 0.00 24.06 -5.57
CA LYS A 267 0.50 25.39 -5.17
C LYS A 267 1.91 25.59 -5.72
N GLN A 268 2.20 26.82 -6.13
CA GLN A 268 3.55 27.20 -6.51
C GLN A 268 4.53 26.93 -5.37
N LEU A 269 5.70 26.41 -5.67
CA LEU A 269 6.71 25.96 -4.70
C LEU A 269 6.13 25.02 -3.63
N GLY A 270 5.08 24.27 -3.98
CA GLY A 270 4.37 23.40 -3.04
C GLY A 270 3.68 24.15 -1.89
N GLY A 271 3.52 25.48 -1.99
CA GLY A 271 3.02 26.35 -0.93
C GLY A 271 4.09 26.77 0.08
N ASN A 272 5.37 26.53 -0.20
CA ASN A 272 6.49 26.88 0.64
C ASN A 272 7.10 28.24 0.23
N THR A 273 7.85 28.86 1.13
CA THR A 273 8.71 30.00 0.79
C THR A 273 10.09 29.50 0.31
N SER A 274 10.82 30.33 -0.42
CA SER A 274 12.20 30.02 -0.85
C SER A 274 13.13 29.77 0.34
N GLU A 275 12.92 30.50 1.45
CA GLU A 275 13.70 30.34 2.68
C GLU A 275 13.45 28.96 3.32
N ALA A 276 12.18 28.54 3.41
CA ALA A 276 11.82 27.21 3.94
C ALA A 276 12.41 26.08 3.10
N LEU A 277 12.40 26.24 1.78
CA LEU A 277 13.03 25.28 0.87
C LEU A 277 14.56 25.31 1.01
N ALA A 278 15.19 26.49 1.18
CA ALA A 278 16.64 26.59 1.36
C ALA A 278 17.13 25.79 2.57
N GLU A 279 16.35 25.79 3.67
CA GLU A 279 16.66 25.04 4.89
C GLU A 279 16.22 23.55 4.84
N ALA A 280 15.46 23.15 3.82
CA ALA A 280 14.92 21.80 3.71
C ALA A 280 16.00 20.74 3.60
N GLN A 281 15.77 19.61 4.26
CA GLN A 281 16.55 18.37 4.06
C GLN A 281 15.71 17.29 3.37
N VAL A 282 14.43 17.19 3.73
CA VAL A 282 13.49 16.26 3.08
C VAL A 282 12.24 17.03 2.68
N ILE A 283 11.99 17.13 1.39
CA ILE A 283 10.76 17.71 0.86
C ILE A 283 9.74 16.58 0.76
N LEU A 284 8.64 16.68 1.51
CA LEU A 284 7.63 15.64 1.63
C LEU A 284 6.45 15.92 0.70
N TRP A 285 6.09 14.97 -0.14
CA TRP A 285 4.89 15.07 -0.96
C TRP A 285 3.61 14.99 -0.12
N HIS A 286 2.58 15.76 -0.47
CA HIS A 286 1.31 15.81 0.26
C HIS A 286 0.39 14.62 -0.07
N GLY A 287 0.87 13.41 0.13
CA GLY A 287 0.12 12.17 -0.02
C GLY A 287 0.13 11.33 1.27
N PHE A 288 -0.77 10.37 1.37
CA PHE A 288 -0.93 9.53 2.55
C PHE A 288 -1.73 8.26 2.26
N CYS A 289 -1.56 7.22 3.07
CA CYS A 289 -2.40 6.02 3.05
C CYS A 289 -3.70 6.27 3.83
N SER A 290 -4.86 6.05 3.19
CA SER A 290 -6.18 6.22 3.81
C SER A 290 -6.42 5.26 4.99
N VAL A 291 -5.81 4.06 4.96
CA VAL A 291 -5.89 3.09 6.06
C VAL A 291 -5.10 3.58 7.27
N HIS A 292 -3.83 3.94 7.07
CA HIS A 292 -2.93 4.28 8.19
C HIS A 292 -3.21 5.67 8.79
N LYS A 293 -3.74 6.61 7.99
CA LYS A 293 -4.14 7.93 8.48
C LYS A 293 -5.28 7.89 9.51
N ARG A 294 -6.01 6.79 9.61
CA ARG A 294 -7.14 6.64 10.54
C ARG A 294 -6.71 6.36 11.98
N PHE A 295 -5.50 5.89 12.19
CA PHE A 295 -5.00 5.64 13.53
C PHE A 295 -4.74 6.94 14.28
N SER A 296 -5.05 6.95 15.59
CA SER A 296 -4.93 8.12 16.44
C SER A 296 -4.33 7.77 17.82
N VAL A 297 -3.87 8.80 18.51
CA VAL A 297 -3.32 8.64 19.88
C VAL A 297 -4.41 8.20 20.85
N GLU A 298 -5.64 8.69 20.69
CA GLU A 298 -6.78 8.30 21.52
C GLU A 298 -7.07 6.80 21.45
N GLN A 299 -6.86 6.19 20.28
CA GLN A 299 -6.98 4.73 20.13
C GLN A 299 -5.89 3.99 20.91
N ILE A 300 -4.67 4.51 20.94
CA ILE A 300 -3.56 3.97 21.75
C ILE A 300 -3.88 4.06 23.23
N ASP A 301 -4.36 5.22 23.69
CA ASP A 301 -4.72 5.46 25.10
C ASP A 301 -5.88 4.55 25.52
N ALA A 302 -6.88 4.38 24.65
CA ALA A 302 -7.99 3.45 24.89
C ALA A 302 -7.51 1.99 24.97
N ALA A 303 -6.63 1.57 24.08
CA ALA A 303 -6.04 0.23 24.11
C ALA A 303 -5.25 -0.03 25.40
N ARG A 304 -4.43 0.94 25.84
CA ARG A 304 -3.67 0.85 27.09
C ARG A 304 -4.57 0.83 28.35
N ALA A 305 -5.66 1.60 28.32
CA ALA A 305 -6.64 1.61 29.42
C ALA A 305 -7.39 0.28 29.54
N GLN A 306 -7.76 -0.34 28.41
CA GLN A 306 -8.49 -1.61 28.38
C GLN A 306 -7.58 -2.83 28.61
N HIS A 307 -6.33 -2.75 28.18
CA HIS A 307 -5.35 -3.83 28.25
C HIS A 307 -4.02 -3.33 28.86
N PRO A 308 -3.93 -3.22 30.20
CA PRO A 308 -2.68 -2.82 30.85
C PRO A 308 -1.51 -3.70 30.43
N GLY A 309 -0.41 -3.08 29.98
CA GLY A 309 0.77 -3.79 29.46
C GLY A 309 0.65 -4.21 27.98
N VAL A 310 -0.37 -3.73 27.25
CA VAL A 310 -0.47 -3.96 25.82
C VAL A 310 0.74 -3.36 25.09
N ARG A 311 1.28 -4.12 24.16
CA ARG A 311 2.36 -3.68 23.27
C ARG A 311 1.74 -3.11 21.99
N VAL A 312 1.96 -1.82 21.75
CA VAL A 312 1.42 -1.10 20.61
C VAL A 312 2.45 -1.06 19.50
N ILE A 313 2.15 -1.65 18.34
CA ILE A 313 3.02 -1.62 17.17
C ILE A 313 2.24 -1.02 15.99
N VAL A 314 2.82 0.00 15.34
CA VAL A 314 2.17 0.69 14.24
C VAL A 314 3.03 0.69 12.96
N HIS A 315 2.37 0.79 11.82
CA HIS A 315 3.06 0.95 10.53
C HIS A 315 3.59 2.39 10.40
N PRO A 316 4.77 2.64 9.80
CA PRO A 316 5.35 3.99 9.70
C PRO A 316 4.61 4.95 8.74
N GLU A 317 3.58 4.47 8.03
CA GLU A 317 2.62 5.34 7.31
C GLU A 317 1.56 5.96 8.23
N CYS A 318 1.54 5.63 9.52
CA CYS A 318 0.67 6.29 10.50
C CYS A 318 1.10 7.74 10.73
N PRO A 319 0.19 8.63 11.18
CA PRO A 319 0.54 9.98 11.59
C PRO A 319 1.71 10.01 12.60
N MET A 320 2.51 11.06 12.55
CA MET A 320 3.72 11.17 13.36
C MET A 320 3.43 11.03 14.86
N GLU A 321 2.37 11.66 15.34
CA GLU A 321 1.93 11.60 16.74
C GLU A 321 1.52 10.19 17.17
N VAL A 322 1.02 9.37 16.25
CA VAL A 322 0.68 7.96 16.50
C VAL A 322 1.94 7.12 16.59
N VAL A 323 2.91 7.36 15.69
CA VAL A 323 4.21 6.67 15.72
C VAL A 323 4.98 7.03 17.00
N ASP A 324 4.93 8.30 17.42
CA ASP A 324 5.59 8.77 18.64
C ASP A 324 4.97 8.17 19.92
N ALA A 325 3.65 7.94 19.92
CA ALA A 325 2.93 7.38 21.05
C ALA A 325 3.00 5.85 21.14
N ALA A 326 3.30 5.16 20.03
CA ALA A 326 3.42 3.71 19.97
C ALA A 326 4.71 3.21 20.66
N ASP A 327 4.71 1.95 21.08
CA ASP A 327 5.92 1.32 21.65
C ASP A 327 6.92 0.98 20.54
N GLU A 328 6.42 0.67 19.33
CA GLU A 328 7.24 0.31 18.19
C GLU A 328 6.58 0.76 16.88
N SER A 329 7.43 1.05 15.89
CA SER A 329 6.99 1.27 14.50
C SER A 329 7.83 0.45 13.54
N GLY A 330 7.18 -0.18 12.56
CA GLY A 330 7.88 -0.97 11.56
C GLY A 330 7.01 -1.44 10.41
N SER A 331 7.66 -1.96 9.38
CA SER A 331 6.98 -2.54 8.21
C SER A 331 6.09 -3.73 8.57
N THR A 332 5.26 -4.16 7.63
CA THR A 332 4.45 -5.38 7.82
C THR A 332 5.29 -6.61 8.12
N ASP A 333 6.45 -6.77 7.51
CA ASP A 333 7.41 -7.84 7.84
C ASP A 333 7.93 -7.72 9.28
N TYR A 334 8.26 -6.49 9.71
CA TYR A 334 8.66 -6.24 11.09
C TYR A 334 7.56 -6.63 12.08
N ILE A 335 6.33 -6.18 11.84
CA ILE A 335 5.17 -6.50 12.70
C ILE A 335 4.98 -8.01 12.81
N ALA A 336 5.02 -8.73 11.68
CA ALA A 336 4.88 -10.18 11.67
C ALA A 336 5.99 -10.88 12.49
N LYS A 337 7.25 -10.45 12.35
CA LYS A 337 8.40 -10.96 13.09
C LYS A 337 8.33 -10.63 14.58
N ALA A 338 7.89 -9.42 14.94
CA ALA A 338 7.74 -8.99 16.32
C ALA A 338 6.69 -9.82 17.08
N VAL A 339 5.57 -10.13 16.41
CA VAL A 339 4.53 -11.02 16.96
C VAL A 339 5.07 -12.45 17.11
N ALA A 340 5.71 -12.97 16.07
CA ALA A 340 6.24 -14.34 16.08
C ALA A 340 7.31 -14.58 17.16
N ALA A 341 8.12 -13.56 17.47
CA ALA A 341 9.22 -13.65 18.43
C ALA A 341 8.80 -13.34 19.87
N ALA A 342 7.57 -12.90 20.12
CA ALA A 342 7.11 -12.49 21.42
C ALA A 342 6.88 -13.68 22.37
N PRO A 343 7.07 -13.51 23.69
CA PRO A 343 6.68 -14.49 24.68
C PRO A 343 5.18 -14.79 24.63
N ALA A 344 4.80 -16.06 24.84
CA ALA A 344 3.38 -16.44 24.91
C ALA A 344 2.62 -15.61 25.97
N GLY A 345 1.37 -15.28 25.68
CA GLY A 345 0.53 -14.43 26.53
C GLY A 345 0.70 -12.93 26.28
N THR A 346 1.55 -12.51 25.32
CA THR A 346 1.68 -11.09 24.99
C THR A 346 0.39 -10.56 24.38
N THR A 347 -0.02 -9.36 24.78
CA THR A 347 -1.14 -8.63 24.19
C THR A 347 -0.62 -7.57 23.22
N PHE A 348 -1.13 -7.54 21.99
CA PHE A 348 -0.75 -6.59 20.96
C PHE A 348 -1.96 -5.77 20.47
N ALA A 349 -1.76 -4.45 20.39
CA ALA A 349 -2.60 -3.55 19.62
C ALA A 349 -1.81 -3.13 18.36
N ILE A 350 -2.30 -3.49 17.18
CA ILE A 350 -1.56 -3.32 15.94
C ILE A 350 -2.22 -2.26 15.06
N GLY A 351 -1.47 -1.21 14.71
CA GLY A 351 -1.90 -0.12 13.83
C GLY A 351 -1.47 -0.38 12.39
N THR A 352 -2.13 -1.33 11.72
CA THR A 352 -2.00 -1.60 10.28
C THR A 352 -3.29 -2.22 9.73
N GLU A 353 -3.27 -2.67 8.48
CA GLU A 353 -4.44 -3.18 7.76
C GLU A 353 -5.03 -4.44 8.41
N ILE A 354 -6.36 -4.47 8.53
CA ILE A 354 -7.11 -5.42 9.35
C ILE A 354 -6.94 -6.89 8.95
N ASN A 355 -6.85 -7.23 7.65
CA ASN A 355 -6.69 -8.62 7.22
C ASN A 355 -5.35 -9.21 7.72
N MET A 356 -4.30 -8.41 7.72
CA MET A 356 -3.02 -8.82 8.31
C MET A 356 -3.16 -9.04 9.82
N VAL A 357 -3.80 -8.13 10.54
CA VAL A 357 -3.96 -8.22 12.00
C VAL A 357 -4.77 -9.46 12.37
N GLN A 358 -5.88 -9.71 11.69
CA GLN A 358 -6.73 -10.89 11.92
C GLN A 358 -5.99 -12.20 11.61
N ARG A 359 -5.17 -12.23 10.56
CA ARG A 359 -4.36 -13.39 10.23
C ARG A 359 -3.30 -13.66 11.30
N LEU A 360 -2.64 -12.63 11.81
CA LEU A 360 -1.69 -12.78 12.93
C LEU A 360 -2.41 -13.31 14.18
N ALA A 361 -3.61 -12.80 14.49
CA ALA A 361 -4.40 -13.32 15.61
C ALA A 361 -4.76 -14.80 15.45
N SER A 362 -5.09 -15.23 14.23
CA SER A 362 -5.40 -16.62 13.93
C SER A 362 -4.18 -17.53 13.96
N GLN A 363 -3.03 -17.05 13.49
CA GLN A 363 -1.77 -17.79 13.43
C GLN A 363 -1.08 -17.93 14.80
N TYR A 364 -1.31 -16.96 15.69
CA TYR A 364 -0.68 -16.92 17.02
C TYR A 364 -1.72 -16.89 18.14
N PRO A 365 -2.53 -17.95 18.31
CA PRO A 365 -3.63 -17.98 19.28
C PRO A 365 -3.15 -17.92 20.75
N GLN A 366 -1.84 -18.09 21.00
CA GLN A 366 -1.22 -17.90 22.32
C GLN A 366 -1.08 -16.41 22.69
N HIS A 367 -1.34 -15.48 21.78
CA HIS A 367 -1.32 -14.03 21.99
C HIS A 367 -2.74 -13.46 21.93
N THR A 368 -2.96 -12.33 22.57
CA THR A 368 -4.13 -11.50 22.33
C THR A 368 -3.75 -10.43 21.31
N ILE A 369 -4.28 -10.51 20.09
CA ILE A 369 -3.92 -9.59 19.01
C ILE A 369 -5.19 -8.92 18.48
N PHE A 370 -5.21 -7.59 18.41
CA PHE A 370 -6.32 -6.83 17.87
C PHE A 370 -5.84 -5.60 17.10
N CYS A 371 -6.70 -5.12 16.19
CA CYS A 371 -6.44 -3.89 15.47
C CYS A 371 -6.64 -2.68 16.39
N LEU A 372 -5.72 -1.71 16.30
CA LEU A 372 -5.79 -0.48 17.08
C LEU A 372 -7.04 0.35 16.76
N ASP A 373 -7.49 0.37 15.49
CA ASP A 373 -8.79 0.96 15.12
C ASP A 373 -9.91 -0.05 15.39
N PRO A 374 -10.88 0.28 16.27
CA PRO A 374 -12.02 -0.59 16.55
C PRO A 374 -12.99 -0.71 15.35
N VAL A 375 -12.92 0.23 14.41
CA VAL A 375 -13.74 0.20 13.19
C VAL A 375 -13.02 -0.59 12.11
N ILE A 376 -13.57 -1.73 11.73
CA ILE A 376 -13.03 -2.58 10.67
C ILE A 376 -13.10 -1.83 9.34
N CYS A 377 -11.95 -1.47 8.80
CA CYS A 377 -11.83 -0.83 7.50
C CYS A 377 -10.68 -1.47 6.71
N PRO A 378 -10.96 -2.51 5.92
CA PRO A 378 -9.95 -3.11 5.06
C PRO A 378 -9.49 -2.12 3.99
N CYS A 379 -8.30 -2.33 3.44
CA CYS A 379 -7.88 -1.62 2.24
C CYS A 379 -8.83 -1.96 1.09
N SER A 380 -9.67 -1.01 0.70
CA SER A 380 -10.76 -1.21 -0.27
C SER A 380 -10.25 -1.70 -1.63
N THR A 381 -9.05 -1.31 -2.02
CA THR A 381 -8.45 -1.69 -3.31
C THR A 381 -7.81 -3.07 -3.26
N MET A 382 -7.11 -3.42 -2.18
CA MET A 382 -6.64 -4.80 -1.94
C MET A 382 -7.82 -5.78 -1.87
N TYR A 383 -8.94 -5.35 -1.29
CA TYR A 383 -10.16 -6.15 -1.13
C TYR A 383 -10.83 -6.48 -2.47
N ARG A 384 -10.51 -5.76 -3.55
CA ARG A 384 -11.01 -6.04 -4.92
C ARG A 384 -10.48 -7.35 -5.51
N ILE A 385 -9.33 -7.85 -5.01
CA ILE A 385 -8.87 -9.19 -5.36
C ILE A 385 -9.73 -10.22 -4.63
N HIS A 386 -10.72 -10.77 -5.33
CA HIS A 386 -11.67 -11.76 -4.81
C HIS A 386 -11.35 -13.15 -5.38
N PRO A 387 -11.62 -14.26 -4.65
CA PRO A 387 -11.40 -15.62 -5.17
C PRO A 387 -12.00 -15.89 -6.55
N ALA A 388 -13.15 -15.28 -6.87
CA ALA A 388 -13.76 -15.41 -8.18
C ALA A 388 -12.85 -14.91 -9.32
N TYR A 389 -12.19 -13.76 -9.13
CA TYR A 389 -11.23 -13.25 -10.10
C TYR A 389 -9.97 -14.12 -10.19
N LEU A 390 -9.51 -14.62 -9.04
CA LEU A 390 -8.36 -15.53 -9.00
C LEU A 390 -8.66 -16.83 -9.75
N ALA A 391 -9.84 -17.45 -9.50
CA ALA A 391 -10.27 -18.63 -10.24
C ALA A 391 -10.33 -18.37 -11.75
N TRP A 392 -10.95 -17.24 -12.13
CA TRP A 392 -11.11 -16.87 -13.53
C TRP A 392 -9.77 -16.72 -14.27
N VAL A 393 -8.81 -15.99 -13.71
CA VAL A 393 -7.52 -15.79 -14.38
C VAL A 393 -6.68 -17.08 -14.41
N LEU A 394 -6.73 -17.92 -13.39
CA LEU A 394 -6.00 -19.19 -13.36
C LEU A 394 -6.55 -20.19 -14.39
N GLU A 395 -7.87 -20.39 -14.42
CA GLU A 395 -8.49 -21.28 -15.40
C GLU A 395 -8.37 -20.76 -16.84
N SER A 396 -8.42 -19.45 -17.04
CA SER A 396 -8.15 -18.87 -18.36
C SER A 396 -6.72 -19.12 -18.80
N PHE A 397 -5.75 -18.96 -17.89
CA PHE A 397 -4.36 -19.25 -18.18
C PHE A 397 -4.12 -20.74 -18.46
N GLU A 398 -4.82 -21.64 -17.78
CA GLU A 398 -4.80 -23.08 -18.06
C GLU A 398 -5.28 -23.39 -19.49
N ARG A 399 -6.28 -22.66 -20.00
CA ARG A 399 -6.77 -22.76 -21.36
C ARG A 399 -5.89 -22.04 -22.40
N GLY A 400 -4.81 -21.39 -22.00
CA GLY A 400 -3.90 -20.65 -22.87
C GLY A 400 -4.29 -19.18 -23.08
N GLU A 401 -5.23 -18.63 -22.29
CA GLU A 401 -5.66 -17.24 -22.37
C GLU A 401 -5.02 -16.43 -21.22
N VAL A 402 -4.29 -15.37 -21.54
CA VAL A 402 -3.70 -14.45 -20.58
C VAL A 402 -4.64 -13.27 -20.37
N LEU A 403 -5.43 -13.30 -19.31
CA LEU A 403 -6.32 -12.20 -18.93
C LEU A 403 -5.62 -11.23 -17.97
N ASN A 404 -6.07 -9.98 -17.95
CA ASN A 404 -5.64 -8.95 -17.01
C ASN A 404 -4.10 -8.84 -16.91
N ARG A 405 -3.43 -8.95 -18.06
CA ARG A 405 -1.98 -8.83 -18.14
C ARG A 405 -1.55 -7.41 -17.83
N ILE A 406 -0.57 -7.27 -16.95
CA ILE A 406 0.18 -6.03 -16.73
C ILE A 406 1.38 -6.04 -17.67
N ALA A 407 1.55 -4.95 -18.40
CA ALA A 407 2.67 -4.77 -19.34
C ALA A 407 3.16 -3.33 -19.29
N VAL A 408 4.30 -3.12 -18.69
CA VAL A 408 4.92 -1.78 -18.63
C VAL A 408 5.75 -1.56 -19.90
N PRO A 409 5.53 -0.45 -20.62
CA PRO A 409 6.31 -0.14 -21.81
C PRO A 409 7.82 -0.13 -21.55
N SER A 410 8.62 -0.61 -22.51
CA SER A 410 10.08 -0.72 -22.36
C SER A 410 10.75 0.63 -22.06
N ALA A 411 10.24 1.72 -22.63
CA ALA A 411 10.73 3.07 -22.35
C ALA A 411 10.62 3.47 -20.87
N ILE A 412 9.63 2.95 -20.15
CA ILE A 412 9.44 3.14 -18.71
C ILE A 412 10.21 2.07 -17.93
N THR A 413 10.17 0.81 -18.38
CA THR A 413 10.79 -0.31 -17.68
C THR A 413 12.30 -0.13 -17.52
N VAL A 414 13.01 0.33 -18.56
CA VAL A 414 14.47 0.45 -18.52
C VAL A 414 14.96 1.39 -17.42
N PRO A 415 14.52 2.65 -17.34
CA PRO A 415 14.96 3.53 -16.24
C PRO A 415 14.37 3.10 -14.89
N ALA A 416 13.13 2.60 -14.82
CA ALA A 416 12.52 2.13 -13.57
C ALA A 416 13.32 0.97 -12.95
N ARG A 417 13.81 0.04 -13.76
CA ARG A 417 14.69 -1.06 -13.31
C ARG A 417 15.95 -0.54 -12.60
N VAL A 418 16.51 0.58 -13.06
CA VAL A 418 17.70 1.18 -12.42
C VAL A 418 17.36 1.60 -10.98
N ALA A 419 16.25 2.29 -10.77
CA ALA A 419 15.82 2.69 -9.43
C ALA A 419 15.42 1.50 -8.54
N LEU A 420 14.76 0.49 -9.11
CA LEU A 420 14.39 -0.75 -8.43
C LEU A 420 15.62 -1.59 -8.06
N GLN A 421 16.61 -1.70 -8.95
CA GLN A 421 17.84 -2.42 -8.65
C GLN A 421 18.61 -1.75 -7.51
N ARG A 422 18.75 -0.42 -7.52
CA ARG A 422 19.32 0.32 -6.38
C ARG A 422 18.61 -0.01 -5.08
N MET A 423 17.27 -0.08 -5.08
CA MET A 423 16.47 -0.46 -3.91
C MET A 423 16.80 -1.89 -3.43
N LEU A 424 16.92 -2.83 -4.36
CA LEU A 424 17.24 -4.23 -4.04
C LEU A 424 18.66 -4.42 -3.50
N ASP A 425 19.58 -3.55 -3.91
CA ASP A 425 20.97 -3.55 -3.47
C ASP A 425 21.16 -2.90 -2.09
N VAL A 426 20.21 -2.04 -1.68
CA VAL A 426 20.23 -1.42 -0.34
C VAL A 426 19.63 -2.38 0.68
N VAL A 427 20.50 -2.95 1.52
CA VAL A 427 20.08 -3.86 2.60
C VAL A 427 19.30 -3.08 3.66
N PRO A 428 18.13 -3.57 4.12
CA PRO A 428 17.39 -2.94 5.22
C PRO A 428 18.27 -2.78 6.47
N ALA A 429 18.25 -1.59 7.07
CA ALA A 429 18.93 -1.36 8.34
C ALA A 429 18.27 -2.21 9.46
N PRO A 430 19.03 -2.69 10.45
CA PRO A 430 18.45 -3.28 11.64
C PRO A 430 17.53 -2.26 12.33
N VAL A 431 16.34 -2.70 12.76
CA VAL A 431 15.34 -1.84 13.37
C VAL A 431 15.85 -1.28 14.70
N VAL A 432 15.89 0.04 14.82
CA VAL A 432 16.19 0.73 16.08
C VAL A 432 14.90 0.81 16.88
N ARG A 433 14.87 0.23 18.10
CA ARG A 433 13.75 0.42 19.03
C ARG A 433 13.71 1.89 19.45
N VAL A 434 12.54 2.50 19.34
CA VAL A 434 12.30 3.85 19.86
C VAL A 434 12.25 3.73 21.38
N GLY A 435 13.22 4.29 22.08
CA GLY A 435 13.24 4.33 23.54
C GLY A 435 14.28 3.42 24.24
N GLN A 436 15.54 3.57 23.92
CA GLN A 436 16.67 3.32 24.81
C GLN A 436 17.56 4.55 24.90
#